data_98dd69bf3c4bf4c8062ea9e52b2aace4
#
_entry.id   98dd69bf3c4bf4c8062ea9e52b2aace4
#
_cell.length_a   1.000
_cell.length_b   1.000
_cell.length_c   1.000
_cell.angle_alpha   90.00
_cell.angle_beta   90.00
_cell.angle_gamma   90.00
#
_symmetry.space_group_name_H-M   'P 1'
#
loop_
_entity.id
_entity.type
_entity.pdbx_description
1 polymer ?
#
loop_
_entity_poly.entity_id
_entity_poly.type
_entity_poly.pdbx_seq_one_letter_code
_entity_poly.pdbx_strand_id
1 'polypeptide(L)'
;MYRKRISRLCVMCILTVIFELAFSTPGMAQAYQQTNFVSDIQGLAPTQDGHLLNPWGLIAGPATPWWVSDNNGGVSTLYNGKTGAIVPLVVNIPPLDANGNGKGTPTGVVFTGASGFMFQANGKKAASVFTFVTEDGTIVAWGPAINPNDLPHDAFVVVDNSAKPNAAAGAVYKGATIAQMTATGPFFLYVTNFRAGRIEVYDANFNAVSLRGEEDDHAFQDEEIPEGFAPFNIQEINGNLYVTYAKQNATKHDDFDFPGFGFVDKFSPKGKLLQRLKHGPWLNAPWGVALAPPNFGFFSNHLLIGNAGSGQIAVYDVDSGRFDALLRDTNGHAIQNDRLWALRFGNDHAAGPSNWLFFTAGISGEAHGLFGFFTPADNSAPEANGDDQH
;
A
#
# COMPACT_ATOMS: atom_id res chain seq x y z
N MET A 1 -4.16 59.06 82.60
CA MET A 1 -4.79 58.38 81.48
C MET A 1 -3.80 58.20 80.36
N TYR A 2 -3.14 57.04 80.23
CA TYR A 2 -2.16 56.74 79.21
C TYR A 2 -2.72 55.63 78.30
N ARG A 3 -2.91 55.94 76.98
CA ARG A 3 -3.27 54.96 75.97
C ARG A 3 -2.01 54.38 75.34
N LYS A 4 -1.73 53.10 75.51
CA LYS A 4 -0.71 52.35 74.84
C LYS A 4 -1.15 52.05 73.40
N ARG A 5 -0.39 52.49 72.45
CA ARG A 5 -0.50 52.05 71.04
C ARG A 5 0.28 50.76 70.84
N ILE A 6 -0.41 49.72 70.41
CA ILE A 6 0.22 48.44 69.95
C ILE A 6 0.44 48.54 68.50
N SER A 7 1.71 48.55 68.11
CA SER A 7 2.11 48.44 66.64
C SER A 7 2.00 47.00 66.24
N ARG A 8 1.19 46.76 65.22
CA ARG A 8 1.12 45.44 64.53
C ARG A 8 2.20 45.39 63.48
N LEU A 9 3.18 44.48 63.65
CA LEU A 9 4.20 44.15 62.66
C LEU A 9 3.53 43.19 61.64
N CYS A 10 3.39 43.62 60.38
CA CYS A 10 2.90 42.80 59.31
C CYS A 10 4.09 42.02 58.71
N VAL A 11 4.17 40.71 58.99
CA VAL A 11 5.16 39.83 58.34
C VAL A 11 4.56 39.41 56.99
N MET A 12 5.14 39.94 55.95
CA MET A 12 4.79 39.60 54.55
C MET A 12 5.59 38.36 54.14
N CYS A 13 4.94 37.18 54.18
CA CYS A 13 5.50 35.96 53.61
C CYS A 13 5.47 36.06 52.08
N ILE A 14 6.63 36.22 51.44
CA ILE A 14 6.77 36.09 50.03
C ILE A 14 6.86 34.58 49.69
N LEU A 15 5.78 34.01 49.17
CA LEU A 15 5.80 32.68 48.58
C LEU A 15 6.45 32.80 47.16
N THR A 16 7.68 32.35 47.06
CA THR A 16 8.33 32.18 45.76
C THR A 16 7.81 30.88 45.15
N VAL A 17 6.87 30.94 44.20
CA VAL A 17 6.48 29.82 43.38
C VAL A 17 7.56 29.61 42.35
N ILE A 18 8.38 28.58 42.54
CA ILE A 18 9.31 28.10 41.52
C ILE A 18 8.47 27.32 40.52
N PHE A 19 8.23 27.91 39.32
CA PHE A 19 7.65 27.23 38.18
C PHE A 19 8.78 26.41 37.53
N GLU A 20 8.89 25.13 37.89
CA GLU A 20 9.73 24.22 37.13
C GLU A 20 9.12 24.08 35.73
N LEU A 21 9.68 24.81 34.77
CA LEU A 21 9.50 24.52 33.33
C LEU A 21 10.15 23.15 33.08
N ALA A 22 9.35 22.10 33.14
CA ALA A 22 9.71 20.81 32.58
C ALA A 22 9.90 21.04 31.06
N PHE A 23 11.13 21.28 30.65
CA PHE A 23 11.53 21.11 29.24
C PHE A 23 11.36 19.62 28.97
N SER A 24 10.19 19.23 28.45
CA SER A 24 10.08 17.96 27.75
C SER A 24 11.06 18.06 26.58
N THR A 25 12.21 17.39 26.70
CA THR A 25 13.02 17.08 25.51
C THR A 25 12.07 16.50 24.49
N PRO A 26 11.97 17.06 23.26
CA PRO A 26 11.21 16.40 22.23
C PRO A 26 11.85 15.01 22.10
N GLY A 27 11.08 13.96 22.51
CA GLY A 27 11.50 12.59 22.25
C GLY A 27 11.83 12.55 20.77
N MET A 28 13.07 12.20 20.44
CA MET A 28 13.48 12.08 19.04
C MET A 28 12.54 11.08 18.41
N ALA A 29 11.61 11.58 17.59
CA ALA A 29 10.73 10.70 16.82
C ALA A 29 11.66 9.81 16.00
N GLN A 30 11.50 8.49 16.11
CA GLN A 30 12.35 7.58 15.38
C GLN A 30 12.26 7.90 13.89
N ALA A 31 13.42 8.10 13.28
CA ALA A 31 13.57 8.35 11.87
C ALA A 31 13.64 7.04 11.09
N TYR A 32 13.37 7.11 9.81
CA TYR A 32 13.49 5.99 8.89
C TYR A 32 14.42 6.37 7.75
N GLN A 33 15.22 5.42 7.33
CA GLN A 33 16.15 5.60 6.22
C GLN A 33 15.58 4.96 4.95
N GLN A 34 15.54 5.70 3.85
CA GLN A 34 15.22 5.18 2.53
C GLN A 34 16.47 4.64 1.85
N THR A 35 16.33 3.47 1.23
CA THR A 35 17.32 2.88 0.31
C THR A 35 16.64 2.60 -1.02
N ASN A 36 17.16 3.19 -2.09
CA ASN A 36 16.72 2.91 -3.45
C ASN A 36 17.40 1.63 -3.94
N PHE A 37 16.64 0.71 -4.52
CA PHE A 37 17.15 -0.56 -5.02
C PHE A 37 17.22 -0.62 -6.54
N VAL A 38 16.12 -0.29 -7.22
CA VAL A 38 16.01 -0.38 -8.67
C VAL A 38 15.31 0.87 -9.20
N SER A 39 15.76 1.37 -10.35
CA SER A 39 15.11 2.44 -11.10
C SER A 39 15.40 2.25 -12.59
N ASP A 40 14.53 2.75 -13.47
CA ASP A 40 14.83 2.90 -14.90
C ASP A 40 15.79 4.07 -15.16
N ILE A 41 15.88 5.04 -14.23
CA ILE A 41 16.78 6.18 -14.34
C ILE A 41 18.19 5.79 -13.92
N GLN A 42 19.15 5.98 -14.82
CA GLN A 42 20.56 5.70 -14.56
C GLN A 42 21.09 6.51 -13.35
N GLY A 43 21.69 5.83 -12.39
CA GLY A 43 22.35 6.44 -11.23
C GLY A 43 21.41 6.81 -10.06
N LEU A 44 20.09 6.64 -10.19
CA LEU A 44 19.14 6.87 -9.12
C LEU A 44 19.11 5.71 -8.11
N ALA A 45 19.40 4.50 -8.56
CA ALA A 45 19.51 3.31 -7.76
C ALA A 45 20.71 2.45 -8.22
N PRO A 46 21.22 1.51 -7.38
CA PRO A 46 22.31 0.62 -7.77
C PRO A 46 22.00 -0.26 -8.98
N THR A 47 20.76 -0.72 -9.09
CA THR A 47 20.29 -1.54 -10.21
C THR A 47 19.45 -0.69 -11.16
N GLN A 48 19.81 -0.70 -12.45
CA GLN A 48 19.01 -0.08 -13.50
C GLN A 48 18.20 -1.14 -14.25
N ASP A 49 16.86 -0.91 -14.38
CA ASP A 49 15.99 -1.74 -15.20
C ASP A 49 15.01 -0.86 -16.00
N GLY A 50 15.17 -0.84 -17.31
CA GLY A 50 14.32 -0.08 -18.23
C GLY A 50 12.87 -0.56 -18.32
N HIS A 51 12.51 -1.70 -17.70
CA HIS A 51 11.13 -2.18 -17.62
C HIS A 51 10.37 -1.59 -16.41
N LEU A 52 11.08 -1.09 -15.39
CA LEU A 52 10.46 -0.53 -14.16
C LEU A 52 9.85 0.85 -14.48
N LEU A 53 8.73 0.89 -15.16
CA LEU A 53 8.05 2.11 -15.58
C LEU A 53 6.70 2.23 -14.86
N ASN A 54 6.53 3.28 -14.05
CA ASN A 54 5.34 3.49 -13.22
C ASN A 54 4.93 2.23 -12.44
N PRO A 55 5.79 1.70 -11.55
CA PRO A 55 5.50 0.47 -10.83
C PRO A 55 4.42 0.70 -9.77
N TRP A 56 3.29 -0.02 -9.89
CA TRP A 56 2.16 0.04 -8.96
C TRP A 56 2.20 -1.10 -7.93
N GLY A 57 1.69 -2.26 -8.30
CA GLY A 57 1.54 -3.41 -7.42
C GLY A 57 2.86 -4.04 -7.03
N LEU A 58 2.97 -4.49 -5.79
CA LEU A 58 4.12 -5.18 -5.23
C LEU A 58 3.64 -6.35 -4.37
N ILE A 59 4.06 -7.57 -4.67
CA ILE A 59 3.72 -8.75 -3.89
C ILE A 59 4.84 -9.78 -3.94
N ALA A 60 4.93 -10.60 -2.89
CA ALA A 60 5.71 -11.83 -2.90
C ALA A 60 4.88 -12.98 -2.31
N GLY A 61 5.10 -14.19 -2.79
CA GLY A 61 4.67 -15.39 -2.09
C GLY A 61 5.61 -15.70 -0.91
N PRO A 62 5.36 -16.74 -0.13
CA PRO A 62 6.10 -17.03 1.09
C PRO A 62 7.62 -17.16 0.92
N ALA A 63 8.10 -17.56 -0.27
CA ALA A 63 9.54 -17.71 -0.56
C ALA A 63 9.96 -17.12 -1.91
N THR A 64 9.05 -16.45 -2.63
CA THR A 64 9.36 -15.87 -3.95
C THR A 64 10.07 -14.53 -3.81
N PRO A 65 10.80 -14.06 -4.86
CA PRO A 65 11.20 -12.67 -4.96
C PRO A 65 9.98 -11.75 -5.09
N TRP A 66 10.21 -10.44 -5.09
CA TRP A 66 9.21 -9.46 -5.39
C TRP A 66 8.73 -9.57 -6.85
N TRP A 67 7.43 -9.45 -7.02
CA TRP A 67 6.73 -9.26 -8.29
C TRP A 67 6.16 -7.86 -8.31
N VAL A 68 6.46 -7.11 -9.37
CA VAL A 68 6.08 -5.71 -9.54
C VAL A 68 5.19 -5.58 -10.76
N SER A 69 4.10 -4.83 -10.66
CA SER A 69 3.26 -4.46 -11.79
C SER A 69 3.78 -3.16 -12.39
N ASP A 70 4.42 -3.23 -13.57
CA ASP A 70 4.96 -2.07 -14.26
C ASP A 70 3.90 -1.54 -15.23
N ASN A 71 3.09 -0.59 -14.74
CA ASN A 71 1.89 -0.11 -15.42
C ASN A 71 2.19 0.42 -16.83
N ASN A 72 3.14 1.36 -16.96
CA ASN A 72 3.54 1.93 -18.25
C ASN A 72 4.41 0.98 -19.09
N GLY A 73 4.97 -0.05 -18.44
CA GLY A 73 5.72 -1.12 -19.10
C GLY A 73 4.82 -2.15 -19.79
N GLY A 74 3.63 -2.39 -19.23
CA GLY A 74 2.73 -3.47 -19.62
C GLY A 74 3.27 -4.85 -19.26
N VAL A 75 4.10 -4.92 -18.22
CA VAL A 75 4.78 -6.15 -17.79
C VAL A 75 4.74 -6.30 -16.28
N SER A 76 5.17 -7.46 -15.80
CA SER A 76 5.60 -7.64 -14.41
C SER A 76 7.07 -8.01 -14.38
N THR A 77 7.86 -7.27 -13.60
CA THR A 77 9.27 -7.54 -13.35
C THR A 77 9.47 -8.17 -11.96
N LEU A 78 10.64 -8.81 -11.78
CA LEU A 78 10.94 -9.51 -10.55
C LEU A 78 12.29 -9.09 -9.98
N TYR A 79 12.31 -8.84 -8.66
CA TYR A 79 13.53 -8.39 -7.95
C TYR A 79 13.80 -9.19 -6.68
N ASN A 80 15.06 -9.49 -6.45
CA ASN A 80 15.53 -10.03 -5.17
C ASN A 80 15.50 -8.91 -4.10
N GLY A 81 14.71 -9.10 -3.05
CA GLY A 81 14.53 -8.10 -2.00
C GLY A 81 15.71 -7.95 -1.03
N LYS A 82 16.77 -8.78 -1.12
CA LYS A 82 17.99 -8.62 -0.32
C LYS A 82 19.04 -7.78 -1.05
N THR A 83 19.06 -7.85 -2.38
CA THR A 83 20.15 -7.30 -3.19
C THR A 83 19.72 -6.31 -4.24
N GLY A 84 18.41 -6.20 -4.54
CA GLY A 84 17.90 -5.44 -5.67
C GLY A 84 18.20 -6.07 -7.05
N ALA A 85 18.80 -7.28 -7.09
CA ALA A 85 19.14 -7.92 -8.34
C ALA A 85 17.89 -8.32 -9.15
N ILE A 86 17.94 -8.08 -10.46
CA ILE A 86 16.91 -8.50 -11.39
C ILE A 86 16.85 -10.03 -11.45
N VAL A 87 15.66 -10.60 -11.30
CA VAL A 87 15.39 -12.00 -11.63
C VAL A 87 15.03 -12.06 -13.10
N PRO A 88 15.70 -12.90 -13.94
CA PRO A 88 15.58 -12.83 -15.40
C PRO A 88 14.26 -13.43 -15.92
N LEU A 89 13.13 -12.90 -15.42
CA LEU A 89 11.78 -13.20 -15.89
C LEU A 89 11.02 -11.89 -15.98
N VAL A 90 10.56 -11.55 -17.19
CA VAL A 90 9.63 -10.45 -17.44
C VAL A 90 8.35 -11.07 -17.96
N VAL A 91 7.24 -10.82 -17.28
CA VAL A 91 5.92 -11.38 -17.64
C VAL A 91 5.10 -10.34 -18.38
N ASN A 92 4.73 -10.64 -19.62
CA ASN A 92 3.87 -9.78 -20.43
C ASN A 92 2.44 -9.80 -19.90
N ILE A 93 1.88 -8.62 -19.67
CA ILE A 93 0.47 -8.44 -19.35
C ILE A 93 -0.26 -8.10 -20.65
N PRO A 94 -1.21 -8.95 -21.09
CA PRO A 94 -1.84 -8.77 -22.39
C PRO A 94 -2.64 -7.48 -22.46
N PRO A 95 -2.52 -6.72 -23.58
CA PRO A 95 -3.40 -5.60 -23.85
C PRO A 95 -4.80 -6.06 -24.22
N LEU A 96 -5.77 -5.14 -24.17
CA LEU A 96 -7.14 -5.41 -24.62
C LEU A 96 -7.30 -5.48 -26.14
N ASP A 97 -6.36 -4.95 -26.89
CA ASP A 97 -6.42 -5.03 -28.35
C ASP A 97 -6.37 -6.48 -28.83
N ALA A 98 -7.45 -6.95 -29.42
CA ALA A 98 -7.57 -8.31 -29.96
C ALA A 98 -6.50 -8.65 -31.02
N ASN A 99 -5.81 -7.65 -31.57
CA ASN A 99 -4.70 -7.83 -32.48
C ASN A 99 -3.34 -7.93 -31.79
N GLY A 100 -3.31 -7.85 -30.44
CA GLY A 100 -2.09 -7.90 -29.63
C GLY A 100 -1.21 -6.65 -29.76
N ASN A 101 -1.74 -5.56 -30.29
CA ASN A 101 -1.04 -4.27 -30.35
C ASN A 101 -1.25 -3.50 -29.05
N GLY A 102 -0.20 -2.87 -28.56
CA GLY A 102 -0.23 -2.10 -27.33
C GLY A 102 0.38 -2.84 -26.14
N LYS A 103 0.16 -2.30 -24.97
CA LYS A 103 0.63 -2.84 -23.68
C LYS A 103 -0.54 -2.93 -22.75
N GLY A 104 -0.58 -3.96 -21.90
CA GLY A 104 -1.51 -4.00 -20.78
C GLY A 104 -1.16 -2.92 -19.74
N THR A 105 -2.10 -2.58 -18.89
CA THR A 105 -1.94 -1.55 -17.84
C THR A 105 -2.09 -2.17 -16.44
N PRO A 106 -1.14 -3.05 -16.00
CA PRO A 106 -1.25 -3.75 -14.73
C PRO A 106 -1.15 -2.76 -13.56
N THR A 107 -2.01 -2.97 -12.55
CA THR A 107 -2.06 -2.19 -11.32
C THR A 107 -1.85 -3.10 -10.10
N GLY A 108 -2.90 -3.60 -9.45
CA GLY A 108 -2.78 -4.54 -8.34
C GLY A 108 -2.28 -5.92 -8.78
N VAL A 109 -1.46 -6.54 -7.94
CA VAL A 109 -0.97 -7.92 -8.12
C VAL A 109 -1.15 -8.70 -6.83
N VAL A 110 -1.54 -9.98 -6.94
CA VAL A 110 -1.84 -10.87 -5.83
C VAL A 110 -1.11 -12.21 -6.01
N PHE A 111 -0.54 -12.74 -4.93
CA PHE A 111 -0.05 -14.12 -4.90
C PHE A 111 -1.23 -15.07 -4.66
N THR A 112 -1.58 -15.86 -5.66
CA THR A 112 -2.69 -16.83 -5.62
C THR A 112 -2.21 -18.29 -5.53
N GLY A 113 -0.91 -18.52 -5.47
CA GLY A 113 -0.28 -19.85 -5.67
C GLY A 113 -0.70 -20.95 -4.70
N ALA A 114 -1.19 -20.63 -3.50
CA ALA A 114 -1.65 -21.61 -2.52
C ALA A 114 -3.17 -21.55 -2.26
N SER A 115 -3.92 -20.78 -3.05
CA SER A 115 -5.31 -20.39 -2.75
C SER A 115 -6.34 -21.12 -3.61
N GLY A 116 -5.92 -22.06 -4.45
CA GLY A 116 -6.80 -22.88 -5.25
C GLY A 116 -7.32 -22.24 -6.54
N PHE A 117 -6.83 -21.03 -6.90
CA PHE A 117 -7.23 -20.36 -8.14
C PHE A 117 -6.73 -21.14 -9.37
N MET A 118 -7.64 -21.46 -10.29
CA MET A 118 -7.36 -22.25 -11.49
C MET A 118 -7.78 -21.49 -12.73
N PHE A 119 -6.94 -21.53 -13.76
CA PHE A 119 -7.26 -20.95 -15.07
C PHE A 119 -6.94 -21.91 -16.20
N GLN A 120 -7.46 -21.60 -17.38
CA GLN A 120 -7.24 -22.39 -18.59
C GLN A 120 -6.68 -21.49 -19.69
N ALA A 121 -5.55 -21.90 -20.28
CA ALA A 121 -4.96 -21.27 -21.43
C ALA A 121 -4.20 -22.32 -22.26
N ASN A 122 -4.05 -22.09 -23.57
CA ASN A 122 -3.34 -22.98 -24.51
C ASN A 122 -3.79 -24.45 -24.42
N GLY A 123 -5.09 -24.69 -24.17
CA GLY A 123 -5.65 -26.04 -24.02
C GLY A 123 -5.28 -26.77 -22.71
N LYS A 124 -4.60 -26.10 -21.78
CA LYS A 124 -4.21 -26.66 -20.47
C LYS A 124 -4.91 -25.93 -19.33
N LYS A 125 -5.20 -26.67 -18.26
CA LYS A 125 -5.67 -26.11 -16.99
C LYS A 125 -4.53 -26.12 -15.99
N ALA A 126 -4.27 -24.97 -15.34
CA ALA A 126 -3.22 -24.83 -14.33
C ALA A 126 -3.64 -23.93 -13.17
N ALA A 127 -2.89 -24.02 -12.07
CA ALA A 127 -3.02 -23.08 -10.97
C ALA A 127 -2.50 -21.69 -11.38
N SER A 128 -3.26 -20.64 -11.00
CA SER A 128 -2.75 -19.28 -11.00
C SER A 128 -1.80 -19.12 -9.81
N VAL A 129 -0.57 -18.69 -10.06
CA VAL A 129 0.40 -18.40 -9.01
C VAL A 129 0.42 -16.93 -8.69
N PHE A 130 0.27 -16.08 -9.70
CA PHE A 130 0.07 -14.64 -9.56
C PHE A 130 -1.12 -14.21 -10.43
N THR A 131 -1.91 -13.30 -9.87
CA THR A 131 -3.07 -12.70 -10.54
C THR A 131 -2.90 -11.20 -10.54
N PHE A 132 -3.09 -10.59 -11.69
CA PHE A 132 -3.00 -9.14 -11.92
C PHE A 132 -4.37 -8.58 -12.24
N VAL A 133 -4.60 -7.33 -11.87
CA VAL A 133 -5.74 -6.54 -12.34
C VAL A 133 -5.22 -5.34 -13.12
N THR A 134 -6.01 -4.85 -14.08
CA THR A 134 -5.55 -3.81 -15.02
C THR A 134 -6.53 -2.66 -15.12
N GLU A 135 -6.04 -1.48 -15.48
CA GLU A 135 -6.89 -0.34 -15.83
C GLU A 135 -7.70 -0.58 -17.10
N ASP A 136 -7.23 -1.52 -17.94
CA ASP A 136 -7.99 -2.00 -19.09
C ASP A 136 -9.29 -2.72 -18.70
N GLY A 137 -9.52 -3.01 -17.43
CA GLY A 137 -10.70 -3.71 -16.93
C GLY A 137 -10.62 -5.22 -17.05
N THR A 138 -9.40 -5.79 -17.08
CA THR A 138 -9.18 -7.22 -17.12
C THR A 138 -8.61 -7.77 -15.81
N ILE A 139 -8.86 -9.05 -15.55
CA ILE A 139 -8.14 -9.86 -14.56
C ILE A 139 -7.30 -10.85 -15.34
N VAL A 140 -6.02 -10.94 -14.99
CA VAL A 140 -5.01 -11.69 -15.73
C VAL A 140 -4.32 -12.67 -14.80
N ALA A 141 -4.24 -13.93 -15.20
CA ALA A 141 -3.62 -15.00 -14.40
C ALA A 141 -2.29 -15.44 -15.02
N TRP A 142 -1.32 -15.69 -14.15
CA TRP A 142 -0.04 -16.27 -14.53
C TRP A 142 0.25 -17.55 -13.73
N GLY A 143 0.81 -18.54 -14.40
CA GLY A 143 1.28 -19.76 -13.77
C GLY A 143 2.29 -20.51 -14.65
N PRO A 144 3.39 -21.04 -14.08
CA PRO A 144 4.49 -21.63 -14.86
C PRO A 144 4.10 -22.90 -15.62
N ALA A 145 3.06 -23.60 -15.18
CA ALA A 145 2.65 -24.87 -15.79
C ALA A 145 1.94 -24.73 -17.15
N ILE A 146 1.53 -23.52 -17.55
CA ILE A 146 0.90 -23.28 -18.85
C ILE A 146 1.93 -23.31 -19.99
N ASN A 147 3.16 -22.84 -19.75
CA ASN A 147 4.26 -22.79 -20.71
C ASN A 147 5.49 -23.55 -20.15
N PRO A 148 5.52 -24.89 -20.16
CA PRO A 148 6.54 -25.65 -19.43
C PRO A 148 7.94 -25.67 -20.09
N ASN A 149 8.07 -25.28 -21.35
CA ASN A 149 9.33 -25.45 -22.10
C ASN A 149 10.17 -24.19 -22.23
N ASP A 150 9.58 -23.02 -21.96
CA ASP A 150 10.26 -21.73 -21.91
C ASP A 150 9.94 -21.06 -20.59
N LEU A 151 10.75 -20.12 -20.14
CA LEU A 151 10.35 -19.23 -19.04
C LEU A 151 8.98 -18.62 -19.43
N PRO A 152 7.92 -18.81 -18.63
CA PRO A 152 6.57 -18.44 -19.04
C PRO A 152 6.43 -16.92 -19.02
N HIS A 153 6.75 -16.31 -20.13
CA HIS A 153 6.74 -14.85 -20.29
C HIS A 153 5.34 -14.23 -20.43
N ASP A 154 4.29 -15.05 -20.59
CA ASP A 154 2.95 -14.53 -20.85
C ASP A 154 1.98 -14.85 -19.69
N ALA A 155 1.21 -13.85 -19.27
CA ALA A 155 0.01 -14.02 -18.49
C ALA A 155 -1.22 -14.03 -19.41
N PHE A 156 -2.37 -14.47 -18.90
CA PHE A 156 -3.57 -14.72 -19.70
C PHE A 156 -4.79 -14.07 -19.08
N VAL A 157 -5.61 -13.40 -19.91
CA VAL A 157 -6.89 -12.82 -19.45
C VAL A 157 -7.84 -13.95 -19.03
N VAL A 158 -8.32 -13.86 -17.81
CA VAL A 158 -9.31 -14.79 -17.22
C VAL A 158 -10.68 -14.14 -16.99
N VAL A 159 -10.71 -12.80 -16.87
CA VAL A 159 -11.93 -12.01 -16.82
C VAL A 159 -11.74 -10.77 -17.69
N ASP A 160 -12.70 -10.49 -18.54
CA ASP A 160 -12.76 -9.27 -19.34
C ASP A 160 -14.06 -8.52 -19.02
N ASN A 161 -13.92 -7.38 -18.37
CA ASN A 161 -14.99 -6.45 -18.03
C ASN A 161 -14.74 -5.06 -18.65
N SER A 162 -13.82 -4.96 -19.60
CA SER A 162 -13.46 -3.74 -20.31
C SER A 162 -14.63 -3.04 -21.01
N ALA A 163 -15.65 -3.82 -21.37
CA ALA A 163 -16.84 -3.32 -22.03
C ALA A 163 -18.14 -3.64 -21.24
N LYS A 164 -18.05 -3.83 -19.93
CA LYS A 164 -19.24 -4.12 -19.10
C LYS A 164 -19.50 -2.98 -18.12
N PRO A 165 -20.72 -2.39 -18.12
CA PRO A 165 -21.90 -2.76 -18.92
C PRO A 165 -21.81 -2.36 -20.40
N ASN A 166 -20.90 -1.49 -20.79
CA ASN A 166 -20.59 -1.08 -22.17
C ASN A 166 -19.19 -0.48 -22.23
N ALA A 167 -18.64 -0.27 -23.43
CA ALA A 167 -17.27 0.21 -23.60
C ALA A 167 -16.96 1.55 -22.95
N ALA A 168 -17.93 2.48 -22.85
CA ALA A 168 -17.74 3.79 -22.20
C ALA A 168 -17.73 3.69 -20.66
N ALA A 169 -18.33 2.64 -20.10
CA ALA A 169 -18.44 2.39 -18.66
C ALA A 169 -17.74 1.09 -18.24
N GLY A 170 -16.84 0.57 -19.06
CA GLY A 170 -16.04 -0.61 -18.77
C GLY A 170 -15.22 -0.46 -17.48
N ALA A 171 -14.92 -1.56 -16.84
CA ALA A 171 -14.19 -1.56 -15.60
C ALA A 171 -12.83 -0.86 -15.72
N VAL A 172 -12.40 -0.23 -14.62
CA VAL A 172 -11.02 0.24 -14.40
C VAL A 172 -10.60 -0.31 -13.05
N TYR A 173 -9.74 -1.31 -13.07
CA TYR A 173 -9.29 -1.95 -11.84
C TYR A 173 -8.01 -1.31 -11.32
N LYS A 174 -7.95 -1.04 -10.00
CA LYS A 174 -6.80 -0.36 -9.39
C LYS A 174 -6.09 -1.21 -8.34
N GLY A 175 -6.80 -1.96 -7.54
CA GLY A 175 -6.24 -2.79 -6.48
C GLY A 175 -6.90 -4.15 -6.38
N ALA A 176 -6.20 -5.11 -5.80
CA ALA A 176 -6.72 -6.45 -5.55
C ALA A 176 -6.07 -7.12 -4.34
N THR A 177 -6.83 -8.02 -3.71
CA THR A 177 -6.34 -8.91 -2.66
C THR A 177 -7.12 -10.22 -2.65
N ILE A 178 -6.62 -11.24 -1.94
CA ILE A 178 -7.40 -12.45 -1.64
C ILE A 178 -7.69 -12.54 -0.15
N ALA A 179 -8.86 -13.05 0.19
CA ALA A 179 -9.25 -13.33 1.56
C ALA A 179 -10.22 -14.52 1.62
N GLN A 180 -10.33 -15.10 2.82
CA GLN A 180 -11.34 -16.11 3.13
C GLN A 180 -12.51 -15.43 3.85
N MET A 181 -13.75 -15.74 3.48
CA MET A 181 -14.95 -15.24 4.17
C MET A 181 -15.19 -15.90 5.53
N THR A 182 -14.56 -17.05 5.73
CA THR A 182 -14.57 -17.82 6.99
C THR A 182 -13.19 -18.43 7.20
N ALA A 183 -12.81 -18.72 8.43
CA ALA A 183 -11.45 -19.19 8.78
C ALA A 183 -10.96 -20.44 8.04
N THR A 184 -11.85 -21.26 7.50
CA THR A 184 -11.54 -22.51 6.78
C THR A 184 -12.18 -22.59 5.40
N GLY A 185 -12.80 -21.48 4.94
CA GLY A 185 -13.46 -21.42 3.65
C GLY A 185 -12.49 -21.29 2.47
N PRO A 186 -13.01 -21.29 1.25
CA PRO A 186 -12.21 -21.00 0.07
C PRO A 186 -11.75 -19.54 0.09
N PHE A 187 -10.67 -19.27 -0.66
CA PHE A 187 -10.25 -17.90 -0.94
C PHE A 187 -11.12 -17.30 -2.05
N PHE A 188 -11.36 -16.01 -1.92
CA PHE A 188 -11.98 -15.16 -2.93
C PHE A 188 -11.03 -14.05 -3.32
N LEU A 189 -11.07 -13.63 -4.57
CA LEU A 189 -10.36 -12.45 -5.09
C LEU A 189 -11.29 -11.25 -4.98
N TYR A 190 -10.82 -10.20 -4.32
CA TYR A 190 -11.50 -8.91 -4.17
C TYR A 190 -10.77 -7.90 -5.05
N VAL A 191 -11.52 -7.17 -5.88
CA VAL A 191 -10.97 -6.24 -6.87
C VAL A 191 -11.69 -4.90 -6.75
N THR A 192 -10.93 -3.82 -6.68
CA THR A 192 -11.51 -2.47 -6.71
C THR A 192 -11.80 -2.06 -8.15
N ASN A 193 -13.08 -1.93 -8.51
CA ASN A 193 -13.50 -1.32 -9.76
C ASN A 193 -13.68 0.18 -9.52
N PHE A 194 -12.62 0.94 -9.76
CA PHE A 194 -12.55 2.37 -9.47
C PHE A 194 -13.59 3.16 -10.26
N ARG A 195 -13.73 2.89 -11.56
CA ARG A 195 -14.73 3.57 -12.41
C ARG A 195 -16.15 3.33 -11.92
N ALA A 196 -16.46 2.10 -11.54
CA ALA A 196 -17.79 1.73 -11.07
C ALA A 196 -18.06 2.11 -9.61
N GLY A 197 -17.03 2.51 -8.84
CA GLY A 197 -17.12 2.89 -7.44
C GLY A 197 -17.51 1.72 -6.52
N ARG A 198 -17.05 0.50 -6.84
CA ARG A 198 -17.39 -0.70 -6.05
C ARG A 198 -16.26 -1.71 -5.98
N ILE A 199 -16.37 -2.63 -5.03
CA ILE A 199 -15.55 -3.85 -4.96
C ILE A 199 -16.30 -4.98 -5.68
N GLU A 200 -15.59 -5.71 -6.52
CA GLU A 200 -16.04 -6.92 -7.18
C GLU A 200 -15.34 -8.14 -6.58
N VAL A 201 -16.07 -9.24 -6.45
CA VAL A 201 -15.59 -10.46 -5.79
C VAL A 201 -15.65 -11.62 -6.77
N TYR A 202 -14.61 -12.46 -6.79
CA TYR A 202 -14.51 -13.62 -7.68
C TYR A 202 -14.13 -14.87 -6.89
N ASP A 203 -14.69 -16.01 -7.27
CA ASP A 203 -14.31 -17.32 -6.75
C ASP A 203 -12.96 -17.82 -7.33
N ALA A 204 -12.50 -18.98 -6.87
CA ALA A 204 -11.25 -19.58 -7.32
C ALA A 204 -11.25 -20.05 -8.80
N ASN A 205 -12.37 -20.00 -9.49
CA ASN A 205 -12.49 -20.21 -10.93
C ASN A 205 -12.71 -18.90 -11.71
N PHE A 206 -12.51 -17.75 -11.05
CA PHE A 206 -12.73 -16.42 -11.58
C PHE A 206 -14.17 -16.11 -11.99
N ASN A 207 -15.17 -16.81 -11.42
CA ASN A 207 -16.57 -16.46 -11.58
C ASN A 207 -16.93 -15.34 -10.60
N ALA A 208 -17.69 -14.36 -11.08
CA ALA A 208 -18.17 -13.27 -10.22
C ALA A 208 -19.12 -13.80 -9.14
N VAL A 209 -18.92 -13.36 -7.91
CA VAL A 209 -19.72 -13.70 -6.73
C VAL A 209 -20.46 -12.47 -6.26
N SER A 210 -21.78 -12.58 -6.09
CA SER A 210 -22.58 -11.53 -5.46
C SER A 210 -22.64 -11.77 -3.95
N LEU A 211 -22.26 -10.78 -3.16
CA LEU A 211 -22.43 -10.80 -1.70
C LEU A 211 -23.80 -10.27 -1.26
N ARG A 212 -24.64 -9.85 -2.23
CA ARG A 212 -26.00 -9.39 -1.94
C ARG A 212 -26.86 -10.56 -1.51
N GLY A 213 -27.56 -10.41 -0.38
CA GLY A 213 -28.57 -11.36 0.08
C GLY A 213 -28.12 -12.33 1.16
N GLU A 214 -26.84 -12.35 1.59
CA GLU A 214 -26.42 -13.26 2.66
C GLU A 214 -26.49 -12.66 4.06
N GLU A 215 -26.26 -11.34 4.23
CA GLU A 215 -26.46 -10.63 5.50
C GLU A 215 -26.74 -9.12 5.30
N ASP A 216 -26.36 -8.52 4.16
CA ASP A 216 -26.51 -7.07 3.95
C ASP A 216 -26.51 -6.73 2.45
N ASP A 217 -27.51 -5.96 1.99
CA ASP A 217 -27.55 -5.41 0.63
C ASP A 217 -26.49 -4.30 0.40
N HIS A 218 -25.77 -3.92 1.46
CA HIS A 218 -24.81 -2.80 1.52
C HIS A 218 -23.34 -3.26 1.66
N ALA A 219 -22.99 -4.48 1.19
CA ALA A 219 -21.61 -4.97 1.28
C ALA A 219 -20.60 -3.99 0.67
N PHE A 220 -19.54 -3.66 1.45
CA PHE A 220 -18.48 -2.69 1.09
C PHE A 220 -18.97 -1.26 0.87
N GLN A 221 -20.04 -0.84 1.51
CA GLN A 221 -20.53 0.53 1.47
C GLN A 221 -20.25 1.24 2.79
N ASP A 222 -19.88 2.51 2.66
CA ASP A 222 -19.84 3.47 3.73
C ASP A 222 -20.56 4.74 3.29
N GLU A 223 -21.73 5.01 3.90
CA GLU A 223 -22.55 6.16 3.58
C GLU A 223 -21.92 7.52 3.97
N GLU A 224 -20.87 7.50 4.81
CA GLU A 224 -20.15 8.73 5.19
C GLU A 224 -19.07 9.13 4.16
N ILE A 225 -18.73 8.25 3.20
CA ILE A 225 -17.82 8.61 2.12
C ILE A 225 -18.57 9.47 1.09
N PRO A 226 -18.09 10.70 0.83
CA PRO A 226 -18.78 11.60 -0.09
C PRO A 226 -18.85 11.07 -1.53
N GLU A 227 -19.88 11.46 -2.27
CA GLU A 227 -20.00 11.10 -3.68
C GLU A 227 -18.78 11.52 -4.50
N GLY A 228 -18.40 10.67 -5.44
CA GLY A 228 -17.24 10.85 -6.32
C GLY A 228 -15.93 10.36 -5.74
N PHE A 229 -15.95 9.69 -4.58
CA PHE A 229 -14.86 8.85 -4.13
C PHE A 229 -15.16 7.40 -4.50
N ALA A 230 -14.09 6.64 -4.79
CA ALA A 230 -14.21 5.24 -5.19
C ALA A 230 -13.13 4.38 -4.53
N PRO A 231 -13.37 3.07 -4.32
CA PRO A 231 -12.35 2.14 -3.83
C PRO A 231 -11.13 2.15 -4.76
N PHE A 232 -9.96 2.51 -4.21
CA PHE A 232 -8.74 2.69 -4.97
C PHE A 232 -7.77 1.52 -4.79
N ASN A 233 -7.59 1.05 -3.55
CA ASN A 233 -6.92 -0.21 -3.28
C ASN A 233 -7.67 -1.01 -2.22
N ILE A 234 -7.33 -2.30 -2.12
CA ILE A 234 -7.85 -3.21 -1.11
C ILE A 234 -6.74 -4.14 -0.66
N GLN A 235 -6.56 -4.29 0.67
CA GLN A 235 -5.52 -5.10 1.27
C GLN A 235 -6.06 -5.97 2.39
N GLU A 236 -5.85 -7.29 2.30
CA GLU A 236 -6.10 -8.19 3.43
C GLU A 236 -4.99 -8.04 4.47
N ILE A 237 -5.40 -7.85 5.74
CA ILE A 237 -4.53 -7.81 6.92
C ILE A 237 -5.27 -8.48 8.08
N ASN A 238 -4.71 -9.57 8.61
CA ASN A 238 -5.22 -10.28 9.78
C ASN A 238 -6.71 -10.65 9.68
N GLY A 239 -7.14 -11.15 8.52
CA GLY A 239 -8.50 -11.60 8.27
C GLY A 239 -9.51 -10.48 7.98
N ASN A 240 -9.05 -9.23 7.85
CA ASN A 240 -9.88 -8.08 7.51
C ASN A 240 -9.38 -7.42 6.21
N LEU A 241 -10.25 -6.66 5.57
CA LEU A 241 -9.98 -5.95 4.33
C LEU A 241 -9.90 -4.45 4.61
N TYR A 242 -8.72 -3.86 4.40
CA TYR A 242 -8.55 -2.42 4.41
C TYR A 242 -8.74 -1.89 2.99
N VAL A 243 -9.71 -1.00 2.83
CA VAL A 243 -10.07 -0.38 1.54
C VAL A 243 -9.67 1.07 1.59
N THR A 244 -8.87 1.51 0.64
CA THR A 244 -8.57 2.93 0.45
C THR A 244 -9.49 3.51 -0.61
N TYR A 245 -9.79 4.80 -0.50
CA TYR A 245 -10.64 5.52 -1.44
C TYR A 245 -9.93 6.77 -1.92
N ALA A 246 -10.05 7.05 -3.21
CA ALA A 246 -9.56 8.28 -3.82
C ALA A 246 -10.69 9.01 -4.55
N LYS A 247 -10.54 10.34 -4.72
CA LYS A 247 -11.47 11.14 -5.51
C LYS A 247 -11.29 10.79 -6.98
N GLN A 248 -12.39 10.46 -7.67
CA GLN A 248 -12.36 10.20 -9.10
C GLN A 248 -12.20 11.50 -9.91
N ASN A 249 -11.41 11.46 -10.99
CA ASN A 249 -11.41 12.49 -12.01
C ASN A 249 -12.72 12.47 -12.83
N ALA A 250 -12.88 13.40 -13.76
CA ALA A 250 -14.11 13.52 -14.56
C ALA A 250 -14.42 12.28 -15.43
N THR A 251 -13.41 11.54 -15.84
CA THR A 251 -13.56 10.30 -16.62
C THR A 251 -13.75 9.07 -15.74
N LYS A 252 -13.60 9.22 -14.43
CA LYS A 252 -13.58 8.11 -13.45
C LYS A 252 -12.53 7.04 -13.76
N HIS A 253 -11.48 7.43 -14.47
CA HIS A 253 -10.36 6.55 -14.80
C HIS A 253 -9.23 6.69 -13.76
N ASP A 254 -8.86 7.92 -13.45
CA ASP A 254 -7.76 8.22 -12.55
C ASP A 254 -8.24 8.99 -11.32
N ASP A 255 -7.41 9.04 -10.31
CA ASP A 255 -7.60 9.83 -9.11
C ASP A 255 -7.40 11.34 -9.40
N PHE A 256 -7.98 12.14 -8.53
CA PHE A 256 -7.77 13.58 -8.47
C PHE A 256 -7.18 13.93 -7.11
N ASP A 257 -5.94 14.40 -7.13
CA ASP A 257 -5.13 14.60 -5.95
C ASP A 257 -5.38 15.93 -5.26
N PHE A 258 -5.65 15.88 -3.97
CA PHE A 258 -5.67 17.05 -3.09
C PHE A 258 -5.56 16.61 -1.62
N PRO A 259 -4.93 17.39 -0.72
CA PRO A 259 -4.92 17.09 0.70
C PRO A 259 -6.34 16.89 1.25
N GLY A 260 -6.58 15.75 1.91
CA GLY A 260 -7.90 15.32 2.38
C GLY A 260 -8.73 14.58 1.33
N PHE A 261 -8.23 14.36 0.11
CA PHE A 261 -8.94 13.58 -0.91
C PHE A 261 -8.58 12.10 -0.83
N GLY A 262 -8.90 11.52 0.32
CA GLY A 262 -8.74 10.09 0.58
C GLY A 262 -9.43 9.64 1.84
N PHE A 263 -9.88 8.38 1.86
CA PHE A 263 -10.44 7.72 3.03
C PHE A 263 -9.84 6.32 3.14
N VAL A 264 -9.94 5.73 4.32
CA VAL A 264 -9.54 4.32 4.56
C VAL A 264 -10.52 3.69 5.52
N ASP A 265 -11.10 2.57 5.11
CA ASP A 265 -12.02 1.78 5.90
C ASP A 265 -11.51 0.35 6.10
N LYS A 266 -11.92 -0.25 7.21
CA LYS A 266 -11.72 -1.65 7.50
C LYS A 266 -13.04 -2.39 7.40
N PHE A 267 -13.09 -3.42 6.57
CA PHE A 267 -14.25 -4.30 6.39
C PHE A 267 -13.93 -5.74 6.79
N SER A 268 -14.96 -6.49 7.12
CA SER A 268 -14.89 -7.94 7.10
C SER A 268 -14.82 -8.45 5.64
N PRO A 269 -14.35 -9.69 5.39
CA PRO A 269 -14.41 -10.27 4.05
C PRO A 269 -15.82 -10.42 3.46
N LYS A 270 -16.86 -10.36 4.30
CA LYS A 270 -18.26 -10.34 3.86
C LYS A 270 -18.79 -8.93 3.52
N GLY A 271 -17.92 -7.90 3.61
CA GLY A 271 -18.27 -6.54 3.26
C GLY A 271 -18.89 -5.70 4.37
N LYS A 272 -18.95 -6.21 5.62
CA LYS A 272 -19.43 -5.42 6.76
C LYS A 272 -18.38 -4.40 7.18
N LEU A 273 -18.74 -3.12 7.25
CA LEU A 273 -17.89 -2.06 7.78
C LEU A 273 -17.60 -2.32 9.27
N LEU A 274 -16.32 -2.33 9.63
CA LEU A 274 -15.85 -2.58 11.00
C LEU A 274 -15.28 -1.32 11.63
N GLN A 275 -14.60 -0.48 10.85
CA GLN A 275 -13.91 0.72 11.36
C GLN A 275 -13.66 1.70 10.21
N ARG A 276 -13.80 3.00 10.50
CA ARG A 276 -13.29 4.10 9.68
C ARG A 276 -12.02 4.63 10.31
N LEU A 277 -10.96 4.77 9.52
CA LEU A 277 -9.76 5.44 10.00
C LEU A 277 -9.99 6.94 10.05
N LYS A 278 -9.31 7.63 10.98
CA LYS A 278 -9.43 9.09 11.13
C LYS A 278 -9.02 9.78 9.83
N HIS A 279 -9.98 10.46 9.21
CA HIS A 279 -9.78 11.28 8.04
C HIS A 279 -9.09 12.60 8.38
N GLY A 280 -8.27 13.12 7.44
CA GLY A 280 -7.61 14.41 7.55
C GLY A 280 -6.75 14.75 6.33
N PRO A 281 -6.10 15.94 6.33
CA PRO A 281 -5.34 16.42 5.17
C PRO A 281 -4.09 15.58 4.82
N TRP A 282 -3.71 14.66 5.68
CA TRP A 282 -2.63 13.68 5.45
C TRP A 282 -3.03 12.52 4.54
N LEU A 283 -4.29 12.39 4.15
CA LEU A 283 -4.76 11.44 3.15
C LEU A 283 -4.96 12.16 1.81
N ASN A 284 -4.23 11.70 0.80
CA ASN A 284 -4.26 12.25 -0.56
C ASN A 284 -4.07 11.11 -1.56
N ALA A 285 -5.16 10.61 -2.13
CA ALA A 285 -5.19 9.41 -2.97
C ALA A 285 -4.42 8.22 -2.34
N PRO A 286 -4.83 7.72 -1.15
CA PRO A 286 -4.14 6.61 -0.49
C PRO A 286 -4.25 5.32 -1.30
N TRP A 287 -3.12 4.62 -1.48
CA TRP A 287 -3.09 3.32 -2.18
C TRP A 287 -2.37 2.24 -1.38
N GLY A 288 -1.12 2.45 -0.97
CA GLY A 288 -0.34 1.48 -0.21
C GLY A 288 -0.91 1.25 1.19
N VAL A 289 -1.03 -0.02 1.62
CA VAL A 289 -1.47 -0.38 2.98
C VAL A 289 -0.59 -1.50 3.51
N ALA A 290 0.04 -1.30 4.66
CA ALA A 290 0.85 -2.31 5.32
C ALA A 290 0.72 -2.23 6.84
N LEU A 291 0.72 -3.38 7.52
CA LEU A 291 0.84 -3.46 8.97
C LEU A 291 2.30 -3.68 9.34
N ALA A 292 2.86 -2.78 10.13
CA ALA A 292 4.25 -2.87 10.57
C ALA A 292 4.45 -4.06 11.54
N PRO A 293 5.53 -4.85 11.35
CA PRO A 293 5.85 -5.95 12.24
C PRO A 293 6.36 -5.43 13.60
N PRO A 294 6.45 -6.29 14.64
CA PRO A 294 6.87 -5.88 15.99
C PRO A 294 8.29 -5.30 16.09
N ASN A 295 9.10 -5.46 15.05
CA ASN A 295 10.51 -5.03 14.99
C ASN A 295 10.75 -3.92 13.95
N PHE A 296 9.74 -3.08 13.71
CA PHE A 296 9.83 -1.89 12.81
C PHE A 296 10.09 -0.58 13.58
N GLY A 297 10.67 -0.66 14.75
CA GLY A 297 11.01 0.51 15.58
C GLY A 297 9.80 1.15 16.26
N PHE A 298 9.76 2.47 16.36
CA PHE A 298 8.72 3.19 17.10
C PHE A 298 7.30 2.92 16.59
N PHE A 299 7.15 2.76 15.28
CA PHE A 299 5.86 2.46 14.66
C PHE A 299 5.63 0.97 14.41
N SER A 300 6.26 0.09 15.23
CA SER A 300 5.90 -1.33 15.27
C SER A 300 4.42 -1.51 15.58
N ASN A 301 3.77 -2.46 14.92
CA ASN A 301 2.34 -2.79 15.03
C ASN A 301 1.37 -1.66 14.61
N HIS A 302 1.86 -0.61 13.95
CA HIS A 302 1.01 0.44 13.38
C HIS A 302 0.65 0.12 11.94
N LEU A 303 -0.49 0.67 11.51
CA LEU A 303 -0.91 0.60 10.12
C LEU A 303 -0.28 1.77 9.35
N LEU A 304 0.33 1.46 8.21
CA LEU A 304 1.02 2.41 7.34
C LEU A 304 0.20 2.59 6.06
N ILE A 305 -0.13 3.85 5.74
CA ILE A 305 -0.92 4.22 4.56
C ILE A 305 -0.07 5.09 3.64
N GLY A 306 0.30 4.55 2.48
CA GLY A 306 1.01 5.27 1.42
C GLY A 306 0.04 6.05 0.54
N ASN A 307 0.36 7.31 0.29
CA ASN A 307 -0.46 8.22 -0.50
C ASN A 307 0.18 8.47 -1.87
N ALA A 308 -0.49 8.10 -2.95
CA ALA A 308 -0.02 8.36 -4.31
C ALA A 308 0.05 9.87 -4.60
N GLY A 309 -0.95 10.63 -4.18
CA GLY A 309 -1.03 12.06 -4.48
C GLY A 309 -0.02 12.92 -3.73
N SER A 310 0.35 12.57 -2.49
CA SER A 310 1.37 13.34 -1.73
C SER A 310 2.73 12.66 -1.68
N GLY A 311 2.83 11.38 -1.99
CA GLY A 311 4.04 10.59 -1.83
C GLY A 311 4.41 10.28 -0.38
N GLN A 312 3.56 10.62 0.59
CA GLN A 312 3.82 10.50 2.02
C GLN A 312 3.19 9.24 2.61
N ILE A 313 3.73 8.80 3.75
CA ILE A 313 3.22 7.65 4.50
C ILE A 313 2.59 8.14 5.79
N ALA A 314 1.28 7.96 5.92
CA ALA A 314 0.53 8.23 7.14
C ALA A 314 0.54 6.98 8.05
N VAL A 315 0.75 7.20 9.33
CA VAL A 315 0.83 6.16 10.37
C VAL A 315 -0.40 6.22 11.24
N TYR A 316 -1.01 5.06 11.47
CA TYR A 316 -2.22 4.93 12.27
C TYR A 316 -2.07 3.88 13.36
N ASP A 317 -2.64 4.15 14.50
CA ASP A 317 -2.93 3.13 15.50
C ASP A 317 -3.98 2.15 14.94
N VAL A 318 -3.62 0.87 14.85
CA VAL A 318 -4.42 -0.15 14.14
C VAL A 318 -5.73 -0.49 14.86
N ASP A 319 -5.77 -0.32 16.19
CA ASP A 319 -6.93 -0.69 17.00
C ASP A 319 -7.97 0.44 17.01
N SER A 320 -7.53 1.67 17.22
CA SER A 320 -8.43 2.84 17.29
C SER A 320 -8.69 3.51 15.95
N GLY A 321 -7.85 3.28 14.93
CA GLY A 321 -7.91 3.99 13.65
C GLY A 321 -7.48 5.47 13.74
N ARG A 322 -6.82 5.87 14.85
CA ARG A 322 -6.33 7.23 15.06
C ARG A 322 -5.08 7.48 14.24
N PHE A 323 -4.99 8.64 13.60
CA PHE A 323 -3.76 9.13 12.97
C PHE A 323 -2.75 9.53 14.05
N ASP A 324 -1.54 9.06 13.91
CA ASP A 324 -0.45 9.34 14.84
C ASP A 324 0.59 10.30 14.27
N ALA A 325 1.08 10.05 13.05
CA ALA A 325 2.13 10.85 12.44
C ALA A 325 2.25 10.61 10.93
N LEU A 326 3.08 11.42 10.27
CA LEU A 326 3.70 11.05 8.99
C LEU A 326 5.05 10.39 9.27
N LEU A 327 5.40 9.36 8.51
CA LEU A 327 6.72 8.72 8.58
C LEU A 327 7.80 9.74 8.17
N ARG A 328 8.90 9.83 8.95
CA ARG A 328 9.92 10.87 8.78
C ARG A 328 11.29 10.28 8.50
N ASP A 329 12.09 11.00 7.73
CA ASP A 329 13.50 10.71 7.48
C ASP A 329 14.40 11.12 8.67
N THR A 330 15.71 10.89 8.53
CA THR A 330 16.72 11.21 9.55
C THR A 330 16.91 12.72 9.78
N ASN A 331 16.40 13.56 8.89
CA ASN A 331 16.41 15.03 9.03
C ASN A 331 15.10 15.56 9.67
N GLY A 332 14.16 14.67 9.98
CA GLY A 332 12.86 15.02 10.53
C GLY A 332 11.84 15.49 9.50
N HIS A 333 12.15 15.42 8.20
CA HIS A 333 11.19 15.70 7.13
C HIS A 333 10.27 14.50 6.90
N ALA A 334 9.01 14.76 6.55
CA ALA A 334 8.15 13.68 6.09
C ALA A 334 8.76 13.02 4.84
N ILE A 335 8.88 11.68 4.87
CA ILE A 335 9.32 10.91 3.70
C ILE A 335 8.33 11.16 2.56
N GLN A 336 8.86 11.40 1.36
CA GLN A 336 8.06 11.69 0.18
C GLN A 336 8.67 11.06 -1.07
N ASN A 337 7.87 10.24 -1.77
CA ASN A 337 8.19 9.71 -3.09
C ASN A 337 7.01 10.01 -4.02
N ASP A 338 7.27 10.70 -5.11
CA ASP A 338 6.24 11.01 -6.12
C ASP A 338 5.53 9.75 -6.58
N ARG A 339 4.19 9.77 -6.60
CA ARG A 339 3.34 8.62 -6.91
C ARG A 339 3.73 7.34 -6.14
N LEU A 340 3.71 7.45 -4.80
CA LEU A 340 3.97 6.31 -3.91
C LEU A 340 2.80 5.32 -3.99
N TRP A 341 3.08 4.14 -4.56
CA TRP A 341 2.07 3.12 -4.78
C TRP A 341 2.07 2.06 -3.67
N ALA A 342 2.72 0.94 -3.87
CA ALA A 342 2.67 -0.16 -2.92
C ALA A 342 3.55 0.08 -1.68
N LEU A 343 3.09 -0.51 -0.57
CA LEU A 343 3.85 -0.72 0.66
C LEU A 343 3.73 -2.18 1.08
N ARG A 344 4.87 -2.89 1.27
CA ARG A 344 4.90 -4.28 1.71
C ARG A 344 6.13 -4.56 2.55
N PHE A 345 5.99 -5.43 3.53
CA PHE A 345 7.13 -5.97 4.28
C PHE A 345 7.68 -7.23 3.60
N GLY A 346 8.98 -7.47 3.74
CA GLY A 346 9.66 -8.64 3.17
C GLY A 346 9.16 -9.96 3.78
N ASN A 347 9.65 -11.09 3.23
CA ASN A 347 9.22 -12.44 3.62
C ASN A 347 10.32 -13.26 4.30
N ASP A 348 11.44 -12.65 4.71
CA ASP A 348 12.67 -13.28 5.24
C ASP A 348 13.37 -14.27 4.28
N HIS A 349 12.86 -14.37 3.05
CA HIS A 349 13.40 -15.19 1.96
C HIS A 349 13.87 -14.31 0.80
N ALA A 350 13.40 -14.59 -0.42
CA ALA A 350 13.85 -13.89 -1.62
C ALA A 350 13.29 -12.46 -1.74
N ALA A 351 12.22 -12.12 -1.02
CA ALA A 351 11.69 -10.76 -0.95
C ALA A 351 12.30 -9.90 0.18
N GLY A 352 13.39 -10.37 0.81
CA GLY A 352 14.14 -9.59 1.80
C GLY A 352 13.60 -9.68 3.23
N PRO A 353 14.23 -8.95 4.17
CA PRO A 353 13.87 -9.00 5.59
C PRO A 353 12.44 -8.55 5.86
N SER A 354 11.75 -9.23 6.77
CA SER A 354 10.36 -8.97 7.15
C SER A 354 10.16 -7.64 7.91
N ASN A 355 11.23 -6.99 8.34
CA ASN A 355 11.21 -5.66 8.96
C ASN A 355 11.67 -4.53 8.02
N TRP A 356 11.87 -4.81 6.73
CA TRP A 356 12.08 -3.77 5.72
C TRP A 356 10.75 -3.47 5.02
N LEU A 357 10.36 -2.19 5.03
CA LEU A 357 9.17 -1.73 4.34
C LEU A 357 9.51 -1.39 2.89
N PHE A 358 9.23 -2.30 1.98
CA PHE A 358 9.43 -2.07 0.54
C PHE A 358 8.33 -1.20 -0.04
N PHE A 359 8.70 -0.41 -1.05
CA PHE A 359 7.78 0.47 -1.76
C PHE A 359 8.03 0.47 -3.26
N THR A 360 7.00 0.81 -4.02
CA THR A 360 7.07 1.19 -5.43
C THR A 360 6.57 2.61 -5.61
N ALA A 361 7.13 3.33 -6.58
CA ALA A 361 6.74 4.71 -6.87
C ALA A 361 6.87 5.02 -8.36
N GLY A 362 5.85 5.66 -8.93
CA GLY A 362 5.82 6.17 -10.31
C GLY A 362 6.35 7.58 -10.39
N ILE A 363 7.65 7.75 -10.22
CA ILE A 363 8.29 9.06 -10.09
C ILE A 363 8.24 9.89 -11.37
N SER A 364 8.43 11.22 -11.22
CA SER A 364 8.38 12.20 -12.32
C SER A 364 7.03 12.20 -13.04
N GLY A 365 5.93 12.20 -12.26
CA GLY A 365 4.58 12.20 -12.82
C GLY A 365 4.28 10.92 -13.60
N GLU A 366 4.67 9.78 -13.04
CA GLU A 366 4.46 8.42 -13.60
C GLU A 366 5.29 8.09 -14.84
N ALA A 367 6.20 8.95 -15.27
CA ALA A 367 7.04 8.69 -16.43
C ALA A 367 8.14 7.65 -16.16
N HIS A 368 8.54 7.50 -14.91
CA HIS A 368 9.66 6.67 -14.46
C HIS A 368 9.27 5.79 -13.27
N GLY A 369 10.18 4.91 -12.84
CA GLY A 369 9.95 4.00 -11.73
C GLY A 369 11.06 4.01 -10.68
N LEU A 370 10.63 3.78 -9.43
CA LEU A 370 11.50 3.56 -8.30
C LEU A 370 10.98 2.41 -7.45
N PHE A 371 11.85 1.47 -7.14
CA PHE A 371 11.64 0.41 -6.16
C PHE A 371 12.71 0.52 -5.09
N GLY A 372 12.32 0.50 -3.83
CA GLY A 372 13.23 0.62 -2.70
C GLY A 372 12.59 0.16 -1.40
N PHE A 373 13.22 0.50 -0.28
CA PHE A 373 12.69 0.16 1.05
C PHE A 373 13.06 1.21 2.11
N PHE A 374 12.32 1.17 3.22
CA PHE A 374 12.58 1.93 4.43
C PHE A 374 12.96 0.99 5.57
N THR A 375 13.93 1.41 6.39
CA THR A 375 14.29 0.78 7.66
C THR A 375 14.26 1.80 8.78
N PRO A 376 14.01 1.39 10.04
CA PRO A 376 14.28 2.25 11.18
C PRO A 376 15.74 2.72 11.14
N ALA A 377 15.97 4.01 11.29
CA ALA A 377 17.33 4.52 11.45
C ALA A 377 17.86 4.13 12.83
N ASP A 378 19.11 3.69 12.91
CA ASP A 378 19.78 3.42 14.17
C ASP A 378 19.90 4.74 14.96
N ASN A 379 19.17 4.84 16.05
CA ASN A 379 19.27 5.97 16.98
C ASN A 379 20.45 5.79 17.96
N SER A 380 21.56 5.20 17.53
CA SER A 380 22.80 5.33 18.25
C SER A 380 23.21 6.80 18.18
N ALA A 381 23.03 7.54 19.28
CA ALA A 381 23.61 8.86 19.43
C ALA A 381 25.09 8.76 19.02
N PRO A 382 25.64 9.73 18.25
CA PRO A 382 27.07 9.74 17.99
C PRO A 382 27.77 9.69 19.37
N GLU A 383 28.59 8.64 19.60
CA GLU A 383 29.45 8.59 20.77
C GLU A 383 30.22 9.92 20.79
N ALA A 384 29.97 10.71 21.84
CA ALA A 384 30.80 11.87 22.10
C ALA A 384 32.23 11.34 22.23
N ASN A 385 33.05 11.56 21.21
CA ASN A 385 34.48 11.35 21.29
C ASN A 385 34.98 12.13 22.50
N GLY A 386 35.16 11.44 23.61
CA GLY A 386 35.88 11.97 24.74
C GLY A 386 37.31 12.26 24.29
N ASP A 387 37.60 13.52 24.03
CA ASP A 387 38.97 14.00 24.01
C ASP A 387 39.54 13.85 25.41
N ASP A 388 40.14 12.70 25.67
CA ASP A 388 41.13 12.56 26.72
C ASP A 388 42.38 13.31 26.28
N GLN A 389 42.48 14.55 26.69
CA GLN A 389 43.76 15.24 26.72
C GLN A 389 44.45 14.98 28.06
N HIS A 390 45.58 14.28 27.99
CA HIS A 390 46.64 14.29 28.98
C HIS A 390 47.52 15.58 28.82
#